data_874b22809701e8ab00186af52101d690
#
_entry.id   874b22809701e8ab00186af52101d690
#
_cell.length_a   1.000
_cell.length_b   1.000
_cell.length_c   1.000
_cell.angle_alpha   90.00
_cell.angle_beta   90.00
_cell.angle_gamma   90.00
#
_symmetry.space_group_name_H-M   'P 1'
#
loop_
_entity.id
_entity.type
_entity.pdbx_description
1 polymer ?
#
loop_
_entity_poly.entity_id
_entity_poly.type
_entity_poly.pdbx_seq_one_letter_code
_entity_poly.pdbx_strand_id
1 'polypeptide(L)'
;MEIRTTEQFDKWFRKLRDRKAKAKISARLRQCEISDHITGDHHGIGGGISEMRFHFGPVYRIYYTIDNDVLVILLIGSSKDDQSRGITEARKLLALYRGE
;
A
#
# COMPACT_ATOMS: atom_id res chain seq x y z
N MET A 1 -7.41 -12.83 0.06
CA MET A 1 -5.94 -12.96 0.09
C MET A 1 -5.38 -12.49 1.42
N GLU A 2 -4.24 -13.00 1.83
CA GLU A 2 -3.58 -12.57 3.05
C GLU A 2 -2.93 -11.22 2.82
N ILE A 3 -3.02 -10.30 3.79
CA ILE A 3 -2.36 -9.00 3.75
C ILE A 3 -1.41 -8.92 4.93
N ARG A 4 -0.15 -8.57 4.64
CA ARG A 4 0.87 -8.27 5.64
C ARG A 4 1.36 -6.85 5.46
N THR A 5 1.94 -6.31 6.51
CA THR A 5 2.45 -4.93 6.52
C THR A 5 3.90 -4.92 6.96
N THR A 6 4.63 -3.92 6.49
CA THR A 6 5.94 -3.60 7.03
C THR A 6 5.78 -2.70 8.26
N GLU A 7 6.82 -2.61 9.09
CA GLU A 7 6.84 -1.63 10.18
C GLU A 7 6.69 -0.20 9.66
N GLN A 8 7.29 0.08 8.52
CA GLN A 8 7.23 1.38 7.88
C GLN A 8 5.80 1.74 7.47
N PHE A 9 5.07 0.77 6.90
CA PHE A 9 3.66 0.98 6.59
C PHE A 9 2.86 1.25 7.86
N ASP A 10 3.04 0.44 8.89
CA ASP A 10 2.30 0.58 10.14
C ASP A 10 2.54 1.96 10.77
N LYS A 11 3.78 2.43 10.74
CA LYS A 11 4.15 3.76 11.25
C LYS A 11 3.48 4.86 10.42
N TRP A 12 3.53 4.75 9.10
CA TRP A 12 2.87 5.71 8.21
C TRP A 12 1.36 5.77 8.49
N PHE A 13 0.72 4.62 8.58
CA PHE A 13 -0.71 4.53 8.82
C PHE A 13 -1.11 5.10 10.19
N ARG A 14 -0.34 4.79 11.23
CA ARG A 14 -0.57 5.32 12.58
C ARG A 14 -0.52 6.84 12.62
N LYS A 15 0.39 7.44 11.84
CA LYS A 15 0.60 8.89 11.81
C LYS A 15 -0.44 9.66 11.00
N LEU A 16 -1.27 8.98 10.22
CA LEU A 16 -2.35 9.64 9.50
C LEU A 16 -3.31 10.28 10.51
N ARG A 17 -3.54 11.57 10.35
CA ARG A 17 -4.46 12.32 11.25
C ARG A 17 -5.90 12.26 10.78
N ASP A 18 -6.12 12.01 9.50
CA ASP A 18 -7.45 11.97 8.90
C ASP A 18 -8.14 10.65 9.24
N ARG A 19 -9.10 10.70 10.17
CA ARG A 19 -9.83 9.51 10.60
C ARG A 19 -10.67 8.89 9.50
N LYS A 20 -11.25 9.74 8.62
CA LYS A 20 -12.01 9.24 7.48
C LYS A 20 -11.14 8.48 6.50
N ALA A 21 -9.93 9.00 6.26
CA ALA A 21 -8.95 8.33 5.42
C ALA A 21 -8.59 6.96 6.00
N LYS A 22 -8.28 6.89 7.29
CA LYS A 22 -7.97 5.62 7.96
C LYS A 22 -9.10 4.61 7.80
N ALA A 23 -10.34 5.05 8.02
CA ALA A 23 -11.50 4.17 7.92
C ALA A 23 -11.69 3.64 6.49
N LYS A 24 -11.54 4.51 5.48
CA LYS A 24 -11.69 4.11 4.07
C LYS A 24 -10.57 3.17 3.62
N ILE A 25 -9.35 3.44 4.04
CA ILE A 25 -8.19 2.58 3.75
C ILE A 25 -8.43 1.19 4.38
N SER A 26 -8.76 1.16 5.66
CA SER A 26 -9.01 -0.10 6.38
C SER A 26 -10.13 -0.90 5.72
N ALA A 27 -11.23 -0.25 5.34
CA ALA A 27 -12.36 -0.92 4.69
C ALA A 27 -11.96 -1.54 3.37
N ARG A 28 -11.19 -0.82 2.55
CA ARG A 28 -10.75 -1.34 1.25
C ARG A 28 -9.77 -2.51 1.41
N LEU A 29 -8.84 -2.42 2.36
CA LEU A 29 -7.91 -3.52 2.63
C LEU A 29 -8.66 -4.77 3.10
N ARG A 30 -9.69 -4.60 3.93
CA ARG A 30 -10.53 -5.71 4.35
C ARG A 30 -11.27 -6.35 3.16
N GLN A 31 -11.74 -5.54 2.22
CA GLN A 31 -12.35 -6.08 1.01
C GLN A 31 -11.37 -6.91 0.19
N CYS A 32 -10.11 -6.48 0.08
CA CYS A 32 -9.08 -7.25 -0.60
C CYS A 32 -8.86 -8.61 0.08
N GLU A 33 -8.83 -8.64 1.41
CA GLU A 33 -8.69 -9.89 2.16
C GLU A 33 -9.83 -10.87 1.87
N ILE A 34 -11.06 -10.36 1.81
CA ILE A 34 -12.26 -11.17 1.60
C ILE A 34 -12.39 -11.63 0.15
N SER A 35 -12.03 -10.79 -0.81
CA SER A 35 -12.34 -10.96 -2.24
C SER A 35 -11.29 -11.74 -3.03
N ASP A 36 -10.18 -12.10 -2.45
CA ASP A 36 -9.05 -12.75 -3.13
C ASP A 36 -8.48 -11.96 -4.32
N HIS A 37 -8.73 -10.67 -4.38
CA HIS A 37 -8.16 -9.78 -5.40
C HIS A 37 -8.09 -8.35 -4.86
N ILE A 38 -7.26 -7.54 -5.50
CA ILE A 38 -7.14 -6.12 -5.15
C ILE A 38 -8.35 -5.37 -5.71
N THR A 39 -9.10 -4.72 -4.83
CA THR A 39 -10.29 -3.97 -5.20
C THR A 39 -9.95 -2.49 -5.42
N GLY A 40 -10.81 -1.80 -6.21
CA GLY A 40 -10.65 -0.37 -6.46
C GLY A 40 -9.52 -0.03 -7.43
N ASP A 41 -9.19 1.24 -7.52
CA ASP A 41 -8.17 1.74 -8.45
C ASP A 41 -6.77 1.28 -8.03
N HIS A 42 -6.12 0.50 -8.89
CA HIS A 42 -4.78 0.02 -8.66
C HIS A 42 -4.08 -0.27 -9.99
N HIS A 43 -2.76 -0.19 -10.01
CA HIS A 43 -1.97 -0.52 -11.19
C HIS A 43 -0.52 -0.78 -10.82
N GLY A 44 0.19 -1.53 -11.69
CA GLY A 44 1.62 -1.76 -11.53
C GLY A 44 2.44 -0.52 -11.89
N ILE A 45 3.53 -0.29 -11.16
CA ILE A 45 4.45 0.82 -11.43
C ILE A 45 5.85 0.34 -11.77
N GLY A 46 6.02 -0.98 -12.00
CA GLY A 46 7.29 -1.58 -12.37
C GLY A 46 8.09 -2.10 -11.19
N GLY A 47 9.05 -2.97 -11.48
CA GLY A 47 9.93 -3.52 -10.47
C GLY A 47 9.27 -4.44 -9.44
N GLY A 48 8.07 -4.95 -9.75
CA GLY A 48 7.33 -5.80 -8.83
C GLY A 48 6.48 -5.04 -7.82
N ILE A 49 6.34 -3.73 -8.00
CA ILE A 49 5.55 -2.86 -7.12
C ILE A 49 4.28 -2.42 -7.83
N SER A 50 3.19 -2.40 -7.10
CA SER A 50 1.91 -1.85 -7.54
C SER A 50 1.45 -0.77 -6.58
N GLU A 51 0.52 0.06 -7.06
CA GLU A 51 -0.01 1.20 -6.31
C GLU A 51 -1.53 1.07 -6.20
N MET A 52 -2.06 1.20 -4.99
CA MET A 52 -3.48 1.40 -4.76
C MET A 52 -3.72 2.89 -4.56
N ARG A 53 -4.71 3.46 -5.26
CA ARG A 53 -5.09 4.86 -5.10
C ARG A 53 -6.41 4.98 -4.37
N PHE A 54 -6.49 6.00 -3.52
CA PHE A 54 -7.68 6.34 -2.75
C PHE A 54 -8.08 7.76 -3.11
N HIS A 55 -9.15 7.91 -3.89
CA HIS A 55 -9.57 9.18 -4.49
C HIS A 55 -10.41 10.01 -3.53
N PHE A 56 -9.82 10.42 -2.42
CA PHE A 56 -10.43 11.38 -1.49
C PHE A 56 -9.31 12.18 -0.81
N GLY A 57 -9.64 13.41 -0.37
CA GLY A 57 -8.67 14.28 0.27
C GLY A 57 -7.41 14.45 -0.58
N PRO A 58 -6.21 14.28 0.00
CA PRO A 58 -4.95 14.45 -0.73
C PRO A 58 -4.58 13.27 -1.66
N VAL A 59 -5.51 12.43 -2.01
CA VAL A 59 -5.32 11.25 -2.86
C VAL A 59 -4.18 10.37 -2.31
N TYR A 60 -4.52 9.62 -1.29
CA TYR A 60 -3.55 8.69 -0.68
C TYR A 60 -3.21 7.54 -1.60
N ARG A 61 -1.99 7.03 -1.47
CA ARG A 61 -1.50 5.89 -2.23
C ARG A 61 -0.88 4.88 -1.27
N ILE A 62 -1.07 3.60 -1.58
CA ILE A 62 -0.41 2.51 -0.87
C ILE A 62 0.37 1.70 -1.89
N TYR A 63 1.67 1.54 -1.64
CA TYR A 63 2.56 0.75 -2.49
C TYR A 63 2.69 -0.64 -1.90
N TYR A 64 2.56 -1.64 -2.76
CA TYR A 64 2.54 -3.02 -2.32
C TYR A 64 3.19 -3.94 -3.34
N THR A 65 3.53 -5.14 -2.93
CA THR A 65 3.93 -6.23 -3.81
C THR A 65 3.06 -7.45 -3.53
N ILE A 66 2.91 -8.31 -4.52
CA ILE A 66 2.17 -9.57 -4.37
C ILE A 66 3.17 -10.71 -4.44
N ASP A 67 3.08 -11.63 -3.50
CA ASP A 67 3.92 -12.82 -3.42
C ASP A 67 3.04 -14.06 -3.61
N ASN A 68 3.31 -14.83 -4.67
CA ASN A 68 2.60 -16.08 -5.00
C ASN A 68 1.07 -15.92 -5.16
N ASP A 69 0.60 -14.77 -5.60
CA ASP A 69 -0.82 -14.47 -5.83
C ASP A 69 -1.73 -14.61 -4.60
N VAL A 70 -1.16 -14.89 -3.43
CA VAL A 70 -1.94 -15.11 -2.20
C VAL A 70 -1.57 -14.16 -1.07
N LEU A 71 -0.43 -13.52 -1.17
CA LEU A 71 0.08 -12.64 -0.13
C LEU A 71 0.38 -11.26 -0.69
N VAL A 72 -0.23 -10.26 -0.08
CA VAL A 72 0.04 -8.86 -0.39
C VAL A 72 0.87 -8.26 0.74
N ILE A 73 2.00 -7.69 0.39
CA ILE A 73 2.88 -6.99 1.34
C ILE A 73 2.69 -5.50 1.13
N LEU A 74 2.10 -4.82 2.11
CA LEU A 74 1.96 -3.37 2.08
C LEU A 74 3.30 -2.75 2.52
N LEU A 75 3.98 -2.12 1.58
CA LEU A 75 5.34 -1.61 1.80
C LEU A 75 5.32 -0.26 2.52
N ILE A 76 4.63 0.71 1.96
CA ILE A 76 4.50 2.05 2.56
C ILE A 76 3.34 2.78 1.88
N GLY A 77 2.88 3.87 2.49
CA GLY A 77 1.90 4.76 1.91
C GLY A 77 2.45 6.16 1.69
N SER A 78 1.74 6.96 0.92
CA SER A 78 2.05 8.36 0.71
C SER A 78 0.79 9.16 0.36
N SER A 79 0.89 10.48 0.43
CA SER A 79 -0.07 11.37 -0.20
C SER A 79 0.38 11.64 -1.64
N LYS A 80 -0.45 12.35 -2.41
CA LYS A 80 -0.09 12.74 -3.78
C LYS A 80 1.20 13.56 -3.81
N ASP A 81 1.37 14.48 -2.86
CA ASP A 81 2.54 15.39 -2.84
C ASP A 81 3.83 14.64 -2.51
N ASP A 82 3.75 13.49 -1.84
CA ASP A 82 4.90 12.67 -1.46
C ASP A 82 5.10 11.46 -2.36
N GLN A 83 4.45 11.43 -3.52
CA GLN A 83 4.45 10.24 -4.37
C GLN A 83 5.86 9.75 -4.74
N SER A 84 6.73 10.65 -5.21
CA SER A 84 8.10 10.27 -5.62
C SER A 84 8.89 9.68 -4.47
N ARG A 85 8.76 10.28 -3.28
CA ARG A 85 9.43 9.79 -2.06
C ARG A 85 8.87 8.43 -1.66
N GLY A 86 7.54 8.27 -1.74
CA GLY A 86 6.88 7.00 -1.42
C GLY A 86 7.34 5.87 -2.32
N ILE A 87 7.44 6.11 -3.62
CA ILE A 87 7.92 5.11 -4.58
C ILE A 87 9.36 4.73 -4.30
N THR A 88 10.23 5.71 -4.04
CA THR A 88 11.64 5.45 -3.70
C THR A 88 11.75 4.58 -2.45
N GLU A 89 10.99 4.91 -1.42
CA GLU A 89 10.98 4.14 -0.17
C GLU A 89 10.42 2.73 -0.40
N ALA A 90 9.36 2.60 -1.18
CA ALA A 90 8.78 1.29 -1.50
C ALA A 90 9.80 0.38 -2.19
N ARG A 91 10.60 0.92 -3.11
CA ARG A 91 11.63 0.13 -3.79
C ARG A 91 12.71 -0.37 -2.83
N LYS A 92 13.12 0.47 -1.88
CA LYS A 92 14.07 0.06 -0.83
C LYS A 92 13.50 -1.05 0.04
N LEU A 93 12.25 -0.91 0.45
CA LEU A 93 11.60 -1.90 1.31
C LEU A 93 11.41 -3.22 0.58
N LEU A 94 11.07 -3.18 -0.71
CA LEU A 94 10.94 -4.39 -1.50
C LEU A 94 12.29 -5.12 -1.63
N ALA A 95 13.37 -4.38 -1.86
CA ALA A 95 14.71 -4.95 -1.94
C ALA A 95 15.08 -5.64 -0.61
N LEU A 96 14.81 -5.00 0.52
CA LEU A 96 15.01 -5.61 1.83
C LEU A 96 14.19 -6.87 2.03
N TYR A 97 12.93 -6.84 1.63
CA TYR A 97 12.04 -8.00 1.73
C TYR A 97 12.57 -9.17 0.92
N ARG A 98 13.13 -8.90 -0.27
CA ARG A 98 13.71 -9.93 -1.14
C ARG A 98 15.10 -10.39 -0.71
N GLY A 99 15.71 -9.76 0.29
CA GLY A 99 17.06 -10.06 0.73
C GLY A 99 18.15 -9.52 -0.18
N GLU A 100 17.82 -8.47 -0.91
CA GLU A 100 18.78 -7.82 -1.83
C GLU A 100 19.63 -6.78 -1.12
#